data_eca1cfe8c6333b33db550d64c23705e0
#
_entry.id   eca1cfe8c6333b33db550d64c23705e0
#
_cell.length_a   1.000
_cell.length_b   1.000
_cell.length_c   1.000
_cell.angle_alpha   90.00
_cell.angle_beta   90.00
_cell.angle_gamma   90.00
#
_symmetry.space_group_name_H-M   'P 1'
#
loop_
_entity.id
_entity.type
_entity.pdbx_description
1 polymer ?
#
loop_
_entity_poly.entity_id
_entity_poly.type
_entity_poly.pdbx_seq_one_letter_code
_entity_poly.pdbx_strand_id
1 'polypeptide(L)'
;MPSDFRWHSFLVSAGYLPDTDDSLQSTMNGYFDVDSRFEWLDKIIRPKLLELKTLQEKISFTEQVLLKRLSDVRENTVVNDTIQNILINKGSLDIAKLAKESFVSTRQLERLFHEYVGITPKKLSNLIRYQFLWRDILCEPDFDVLSAVYKFGYTDQSHLLREFKRYHSMDIHNAKIMAFKDVGNIQDVFV
;
A
#
# COMPACT_ATOMS: atom_id res chain seq x y z
N MET A 1 -3.56 -17.01 -10.08
CA MET A 1 -2.99 -15.94 -9.25
C MET A 1 -3.56 -16.11 -7.86
N PRO A 2 -2.76 -16.18 -6.79
CA PRO A 2 -3.32 -16.23 -5.46
C PRO A 2 -4.04 -14.92 -5.20
N SER A 3 -5.35 -15.00 -4.98
CA SER A 3 -6.26 -13.88 -4.72
C SER A 3 -6.08 -13.24 -3.33
N ASP A 4 -5.06 -13.66 -2.59
CA ASP A 4 -4.89 -13.33 -1.17
C ASP A 4 -3.58 -12.60 -0.86
N PHE A 5 -3.10 -11.79 -1.79
CA PHE A 5 -2.02 -10.89 -1.40
C PHE A 5 -2.59 -9.83 -0.45
N ARG A 6 -2.35 -10.03 0.85
CA ARG A 6 -2.86 -9.19 1.94
C ARG A 6 -2.10 -7.86 2.01
N TRP A 7 -2.26 -7.02 0.99
CA TRP A 7 -1.73 -5.66 0.97
C TRP A 7 -2.14 -4.86 2.21
N HIS A 8 -3.38 -5.09 2.69
CA HIS A 8 -3.85 -4.44 3.91
C HIS A 8 -3.04 -4.81 5.14
N SER A 9 -2.63 -6.08 5.28
CA SER A 9 -1.79 -6.49 6.40
C SER A 9 -0.41 -5.84 6.32
N PHE A 10 0.14 -5.65 5.13
CA PHE A 10 1.41 -4.97 4.93
C PHE A 10 1.31 -3.47 5.24
N LEU A 11 0.28 -2.78 4.75
CA LEU A 11 0.06 -1.35 5.01
C LEU A 11 -0.21 -1.08 6.49
N VAL A 12 -1.02 -1.93 7.13
CA VAL A 12 -1.26 -1.86 8.58
C VAL A 12 0.01 -2.20 9.35
N SER A 13 0.73 -3.24 8.94
CA SER A 13 1.95 -3.68 9.62
C SER A 13 3.11 -2.68 9.52
N ALA A 14 3.23 -1.98 8.40
CA ALA A 14 4.26 -0.94 8.24
C ALA A 14 4.08 0.22 9.24
N GLY A 15 2.82 0.51 9.64
CA GLY A 15 2.51 1.50 10.66
C GLY A 15 2.76 1.04 12.10
N TYR A 16 2.87 -0.24 12.29
CA TYR A 16 2.97 -0.88 13.60
C TYR A 16 4.32 -1.53 13.86
N LEU A 17 5.38 -1.03 13.26
CA LEU A 17 6.72 -1.49 13.67
C LEU A 17 7.03 -0.90 15.05
N PRO A 18 7.08 -1.74 16.11
CA PRO A 18 6.76 -1.33 17.48
C PRO A 18 7.85 -0.59 18.25
N ASP A 19 8.96 -0.28 17.66
CA ASP A 19 10.11 0.27 18.39
C ASP A 19 10.36 1.76 18.16
N THR A 20 9.39 2.49 17.58
CA THR A 20 9.54 3.92 17.41
C THR A 20 8.35 4.66 18.03
N ASP A 21 8.59 5.46 19.05
CA ASP A 21 7.65 6.48 19.56
C ASP A 21 7.41 7.58 18.50
N ASP A 22 8.13 7.52 17.38
CA ASP A 22 8.06 8.48 16.29
C ASP A 22 6.92 8.17 15.33
N SER A 23 6.19 9.19 14.94
CA SER A 23 5.20 9.13 13.86
C SER A 23 5.84 8.63 12.58
N LEU A 24 5.19 7.73 11.85
CA LEU A 24 5.63 7.28 10.51
C LEU A 24 5.81 8.42 9.51
N GLN A 25 5.16 9.57 9.73
CA GLN A 25 5.38 10.76 8.92
C GLN A 25 6.84 11.20 8.94
N SER A 26 7.57 11.02 10.05
CA SER A 26 8.99 11.35 10.14
C SER A 26 9.88 10.50 9.24
N THR A 27 9.38 9.34 8.79
CA THR A 27 10.10 8.40 7.93
C THR A 27 9.85 8.64 6.43
N MET A 28 8.92 9.53 6.09
CA MET A 28 8.57 9.77 4.69
C MET A 28 9.67 10.59 3.99
N ASN A 29 10.03 10.14 2.78
CA ASN A 29 11.06 10.76 1.92
C ASN A 29 12.46 10.87 2.56
N GLY A 30 12.73 10.05 3.58
CA GLY A 30 14.02 10.02 4.27
C GLY A 30 14.75 8.70 4.09
N TYR A 31 16.06 8.75 4.25
CA TYR A 31 16.90 7.58 4.46
C TYR A 31 17.29 7.55 5.93
N PHE A 32 17.15 6.41 6.58
CA PHE A 32 17.60 6.23 7.95
C PHE A 32 18.41 4.96 8.05
N ASP A 33 19.27 4.97 9.06
CA ASP A 33 20.06 3.80 9.39
C ASP A 33 19.13 2.70 9.92
N VAL A 34 19.20 1.53 9.30
CA VAL A 34 18.45 0.34 9.72
C VAL A 34 18.82 -0.02 11.17
N ASP A 35 20.06 0.21 11.57
CA ASP A 35 20.55 -0.15 12.89
C ASP A 35 19.89 0.67 14.02
N SER A 36 19.47 1.91 13.74
CA SER A 36 18.86 2.77 14.75
C SER A 36 17.36 2.52 14.94
N ARG A 37 16.64 2.22 13.87
CA ARG A 37 15.17 2.06 13.90
C ARG A 37 14.70 0.61 13.80
N PHE A 38 15.47 -0.22 13.15
CA PHE A 38 15.15 -1.60 12.88
C PHE A 38 16.28 -2.53 13.36
N GLU A 39 16.86 -2.23 14.51
CA GLU A 39 17.97 -2.99 15.10
C GLU A 39 17.68 -4.49 15.18
N TRP A 40 16.42 -4.86 15.38
CA TRP A 40 15.97 -6.24 15.37
C TRP A 40 16.10 -6.92 13.99
N LEU A 41 15.97 -6.18 12.88
CA LEU A 41 16.23 -6.73 11.54
C LEU A 41 17.69 -7.15 11.42
N ASP A 42 18.57 -6.30 11.90
CA ASP A 42 20.00 -6.53 11.82
C ASP A 42 20.46 -7.59 12.81
N LYS A 43 19.95 -7.57 14.04
CA LYS A 43 20.33 -8.53 15.10
C LYS A 43 19.67 -9.90 14.97
N ILE A 44 18.44 -9.99 14.47
CA ILE A 44 17.67 -11.24 14.42
C ILE A 44 17.61 -11.81 13.01
N ILE A 45 17.25 -10.99 12.01
CA ILE A 45 16.98 -11.49 10.66
C ILE A 45 18.27 -11.69 9.86
N ARG A 46 19.13 -10.69 9.79
CA ARG A 46 20.36 -10.76 8.96
C ARG A 46 21.24 -11.97 9.26
N PRO A 47 21.65 -12.25 10.53
CA PRO A 47 22.52 -13.38 10.81
C PRO A 47 21.89 -14.69 10.40
N LYS A 48 20.59 -14.86 10.68
CA LYS A 48 19.89 -16.10 10.37
C LYS A 48 19.72 -16.32 8.88
N LEU A 49 19.46 -15.27 8.10
CA LEU A 49 19.37 -15.36 6.64
C LEU A 49 20.68 -15.80 5.98
N LEU A 50 21.83 -15.49 6.61
CA LEU A 50 23.15 -15.94 6.13
C LEU A 50 23.40 -17.43 6.40
N GLU A 51 22.82 -18.00 7.45
CA GLU A 51 22.95 -19.41 7.82
C GLU A 51 22.03 -20.31 6.99
N LEU A 52 20.83 -19.83 6.64
CA LEU A 52 19.82 -20.59 5.91
C LEU A 52 20.22 -20.77 4.45
N LYS A 53 20.08 -22.00 3.94
CA LYS A 53 20.59 -22.36 2.60
C LYS A 53 19.55 -22.14 1.51
N THR A 54 18.29 -22.43 1.77
CA THR A 54 17.24 -22.36 0.76
C THR A 54 16.41 -21.08 0.88
N LEU A 55 15.87 -20.62 -0.25
CA LEU A 55 14.97 -19.47 -0.27
C LEU A 55 13.72 -19.72 0.58
N GLN A 56 13.19 -20.94 0.56
CA GLN A 56 11.99 -21.29 1.33
C GLN A 56 12.24 -21.19 2.85
N GLU A 57 13.39 -21.66 3.35
CA GLU A 57 13.77 -21.50 4.76
C GLU A 57 13.88 -20.03 5.13
N LYS A 58 14.47 -19.19 4.28
CA LYS A 58 14.62 -17.74 4.50
C LYS A 58 13.26 -17.06 4.57
N ILE A 59 12.35 -17.38 3.65
CA ILE A 59 10.98 -16.83 3.64
C ILE A 59 10.26 -17.24 4.92
N SER A 60 10.20 -18.55 5.23
CA SER A 60 9.48 -19.06 6.41
C SER A 60 9.99 -18.48 7.72
N PHE A 61 11.30 -18.34 7.86
CA PHE A 61 11.90 -17.72 9.04
C PHE A 61 11.52 -16.23 9.16
N THR A 62 11.61 -15.49 8.06
CA THR A 62 11.24 -14.06 8.04
C THR A 62 9.77 -13.87 8.38
N GLU A 63 8.88 -14.67 7.80
CA GLU A 63 7.46 -14.66 8.10
C GLU A 63 7.17 -14.92 9.57
N GLN A 64 7.82 -15.92 10.18
CA GLN A 64 7.65 -16.23 11.61
C GLN A 64 8.06 -15.06 12.51
N VAL A 65 9.19 -14.42 12.21
CA VAL A 65 9.67 -13.25 12.98
C VAL A 65 8.70 -12.08 12.84
N LEU A 66 8.22 -11.79 11.63
CA LEU A 66 7.26 -10.72 11.37
C LEU A 66 5.90 -10.99 12.02
N LEU A 67 5.39 -12.23 11.93
CA LEU A 67 4.11 -12.61 12.55
C LEU A 67 4.17 -12.50 14.07
N LYS A 68 5.28 -12.94 14.68
CA LYS A 68 5.48 -12.79 16.12
C LYS A 68 5.47 -11.33 16.55
N ARG A 69 6.12 -10.45 15.79
CA ARG A 69 6.10 -9.01 16.10
C ARG A 69 4.72 -8.39 15.88
N LEU A 70 3.97 -8.83 14.88
CA LEU A 70 2.60 -8.39 14.67
C LEU A 70 1.67 -8.67 15.85
N SER A 71 1.89 -9.76 16.59
CA SER A 71 1.08 -10.09 17.76
C SER A 71 1.26 -9.12 18.94
N ASP A 72 2.39 -8.42 18.99
CA ASP A 72 2.75 -7.51 20.08
C ASP A 72 2.33 -6.04 19.80
N VAL A 73 1.70 -5.79 18.65
CA VAL A 73 1.37 -4.45 18.18
C VAL A 73 0.06 -3.93 18.78
N ARG A 74 0.06 -2.67 19.21
CA ARG A 74 -1.17 -1.97 19.60
C ARG A 74 -2.02 -1.68 18.35
N GLU A 75 -3.09 -2.41 18.19
CA GLU A 75 -4.06 -2.17 17.13
C GLU A 75 -4.85 -0.88 17.41
N ASN A 76 -5.00 -0.05 16.37
CA ASN A 76 -5.94 1.05 16.39
C ASN A 76 -7.15 0.68 15.51
N THR A 77 -8.26 0.31 16.14
CA THR A 77 -9.46 -0.16 15.44
C THR A 77 -10.00 0.87 14.44
N VAL A 78 -9.98 2.16 14.77
CA VAL A 78 -10.44 3.24 13.88
C VAL A 78 -9.58 3.30 12.60
N VAL A 79 -8.25 3.14 12.73
CA VAL A 79 -7.34 3.12 11.57
C VAL A 79 -7.57 1.86 10.75
N ASN A 80 -7.65 0.70 11.40
CA ASN A 80 -7.86 -0.59 10.73
C ASN A 80 -9.18 -0.60 9.95
N ASP A 81 -10.28 -0.22 10.59
CA ASP A 81 -11.60 -0.17 9.97
C ASP A 81 -11.63 0.83 8.79
N THR A 82 -10.97 1.97 8.95
CA THR A 82 -10.83 2.96 7.88
C THR A 82 -10.09 2.39 6.69
N ILE A 83 -8.96 1.70 6.90
CA ILE A 83 -8.20 1.04 5.82
C ILE A 83 -9.05 -0.03 5.14
N GLN A 84 -9.74 -0.87 5.91
CA GLN A 84 -10.64 -1.89 5.35
C GLN A 84 -11.73 -1.27 4.47
N ASN A 85 -12.37 -0.20 4.94
CA ASN A 85 -13.38 0.52 4.17
C ASN A 85 -12.81 1.11 2.88
N ILE A 86 -11.60 1.69 2.92
CA ILE A 86 -10.91 2.20 1.72
C ILE A 86 -10.68 1.07 0.71
N LEU A 87 -10.23 -0.10 1.15
CA LEU A 87 -9.95 -1.25 0.29
C LEU A 87 -11.22 -1.83 -0.32
N ILE A 88 -12.27 -2.07 0.49
CA ILE A 88 -13.56 -2.61 0.03
C ILE A 88 -14.19 -1.70 -1.02
N ASN A 89 -14.14 -0.38 -0.79
CA ASN A 89 -14.69 0.61 -1.72
C ASN A 89 -13.70 1.02 -2.83
N LYS A 90 -12.59 0.29 -2.99
CA LYS A 90 -11.57 0.55 -4.04
C LYS A 90 -11.10 2.02 -4.06
N GLY A 91 -11.02 2.65 -2.90
CA GLY A 91 -10.64 4.06 -2.76
C GLY A 91 -11.72 5.06 -3.16
N SER A 92 -12.93 4.63 -3.53
CA SER A 92 -14.03 5.51 -3.92
C SER A 92 -15.01 5.71 -2.76
N LEU A 93 -14.63 6.57 -1.79
CA LEU A 93 -15.46 6.85 -0.62
C LEU A 93 -15.24 8.28 -0.09
N ASP A 94 -16.20 8.75 0.70
CA ASP A 94 -16.14 10.02 1.40
C ASP A 94 -15.48 9.85 2.78
N ILE A 95 -14.28 10.41 2.94
CA ILE A 95 -13.50 10.34 4.19
C ILE A 95 -14.20 11.07 5.34
N ALA A 96 -14.92 12.17 5.08
CA ALA A 96 -15.63 12.89 6.13
C ALA A 96 -16.82 12.08 6.67
N LYS A 97 -17.53 11.39 5.77
CA LYS A 97 -18.59 10.46 6.16
C LYS A 97 -18.03 9.28 6.98
N LEU A 98 -16.93 8.70 6.54
CA LEU A 98 -16.27 7.58 7.22
C LEU A 98 -15.80 7.98 8.64
N ALA A 99 -15.19 9.16 8.79
CA ALA A 99 -14.79 9.69 10.10
C ALA A 99 -15.98 9.79 11.05
N LYS A 100 -17.11 10.33 10.55
CA LYS A 100 -18.36 10.43 11.32
C LYS A 100 -18.91 9.07 11.74
N GLU A 101 -18.89 8.08 10.86
CA GLU A 101 -19.32 6.71 11.15
C GLU A 101 -18.41 6.05 12.19
N SER A 102 -17.14 6.40 12.23
CA SER A 102 -16.17 5.95 13.23
C SER A 102 -16.17 6.78 14.53
N PHE A 103 -17.13 7.69 14.70
CA PHE A 103 -17.27 8.56 15.88
C PHE A 103 -16.03 9.42 16.18
N VAL A 104 -15.27 9.81 15.16
CA VAL A 104 -14.13 10.70 15.27
C VAL A 104 -14.28 11.89 14.32
N SER A 105 -13.60 13.01 14.64
CA SER A 105 -13.52 14.13 13.70
C SER A 105 -12.55 13.79 12.55
N THR A 106 -12.73 14.41 11.39
CA THR A 106 -11.80 14.27 10.25
C THR A 106 -10.36 14.61 10.66
N ARG A 107 -10.16 15.66 11.46
CA ARG A 107 -8.85 16.06 11.97
C ARG A 107 -8.22 14.97 12.87
N GLN A 108 -9.04 14.34 13.72
CA GLN A 108 -8.57 13.25 14.57
C GLN A 108 -8.20 12.02 13.74
N LEU A 109 -9.00 11.67 12.73
CA LEU A 109 -8.70 10.57 11.80
C LEU A 109 -7.40 10.85 11.03
N GLU A 110 -7.19 12.06 10.53
CA GLU A 110 -5.94 12.46 9.87
C GLU A 110 -4.73 12.34 10.81
N ARG A 111 -4.86 12.78 12.06
CA ARG A 111 -3.79 12.63 13.06
C ARG A 111 -3.45 11.16 13.29
N LEU A 112 -4.44 10.30 13.49
CA LEU A 112 -4.23 8.87 13.65
C LEU A 112 -3.56 8.26 12.42
N PHE A 113 -3.99 8.64 11.21
CA PHE A 113 -3.37 8.16 9.99
C PHE A 113 -1.93 8.63 9.81
N HIS A 114 -1.59 9.86 10.20
CA HIS A 114 -0.19 10.32 10.22
C HIS A 114 0.66 9.52 11.20
N GLU A 115 0.11 9.19 12.35
CA GLU A 115 0.78 8.42 13.39
C GLU A 115 0.99 6.95 12.96
N TYR A 116 -0.06 6.26 12.49
CA TYR A 116 -0.05 4.83 12.23
C TYR A 116 0.25 4.42 10.77
N VAL A 117 0.02 5.29 9.80
CA VAL A 117 0.14 4.99 8.35
C VAL A 117 1.16 5.91 7.66
N GLY A 118 1.46 7.06 8.23
CA GLY A 118 2.39 8.05 7.68
C GLY A 118 1.80 8.95 6.59
N ILE A 119 0.60 8.67 6.09
CA ILE A 119 -0.10 9.47 5.07
C ILE A 119 -1.55 9.73 5.48
N THR A 120 -2.21 10.72 4.87
CA THR A 120 -3.62 10.98 5.16
C THR A 120 -4.54 9.88 4.60
N PRO A 121 -5.75 9.67 5.20
CA PRO A 121 -6.76 8.75 4.67
C PRO A 121 -7.10 9.06 3.21
N LYS A 122 -7.19 10.34 2.85
CA LYS A 122 -7.47 10.78 1.47
C LYS A 122 -6.37 10.39 0.50
N LYS A 123 -5.10 10.52 0.91
CA LYS A 123 -3.96 10.13 0.08
C LYS A 123 -3.94 8.62 -0.14
N LEU A 124 -4.20 7.83 0.92
CA LEU A 124 -4.32 6.37 0.81
C LEU A 124 -5.48 5.99 -0.11
N SER A 125 -6.66 6.58 0.08
CA SER A 125 -7.85 6.35 -0.75
C SER A 125 -7.56 6.60 -2.24
N ASN A 126 -6.93 7.72 -2.58
CA ASN A 126 -6.55 8.02 -3.96
C ASN A 126 -5.54 7.02 -4.53
N LEU A 127 -4.56 6.59 -3.73
CA LEU A 127 -3.56 5.59 -4.14
C LEU A 127 -4.22 4.23 -4.42
N ILE A 128 -5.11 3.79 -3.54
CA ILE A 128 -5.86 2.52 -3.73
C ILE A 128 -6.76 2.60 -4.97
N ARG A 129 -7.49 3.71 -5.15
CA ARG A 129 -8.31 3.94 -6.34
C ARG A 129 -7.48 3.84 -7.63
N TYR A 130 -6.33 4.51 -7.64
CA TYR A 130 -5.40 4.46 -8.75
C TYR A 130 -4.86 3.04 -9.01
N GLN A 131 -4.53 2.26 -7.98
CA GLN A 131 -4.06 0.88 -8.16
C GLN A 131 -5.12 -0.03 -8.78
N PHE A 132 -6.38 0.10 -8.35
CA PHE A 132 -7.48 -0.64 -8.96
C PHE A 132 -7.74 -0.20 -10.42
N LEU A 133 -7.66 1.09 -10.71
CA LEU A 133 -7.74 1.62 -12.06
C LEU A 133 -6.62 1.06 -12.94
N TRP A 134 -5.39 1.08 -12.46
CA TRP A 134 -4.23 0.57 -13.19
C TRP A 134 -4.35 -0.93 -13.49
N ARG A 135 -4.79 -1.70 -12.53
CA ARG A 135 -5.07 -3.12 -12.74
C ARG A 135 -6.10 -3.33 -13.86
N ASP A 136 -7.19 -2.59 -13.86
CA ASP A 136 -8.23 -2.71 -14.88
C ASP A 136 -7.68 -2.31 -16.27
N ILE A 137 -6.87 -1.25 -16.36
CA ILE A 137 -6.19 -0.86 -17.60
C ILE A 137 -5.33 -1.99 -18.17
N LEU A 138 -4.64 -2.74 -17.32
CA LEU A 138 -3.77 -3.84 -17.75
C LEU A 138 -4.54 -5.13 -18.08
N CYS A 139 -5.61 -5.42 -17.34
CA CYS A 139 -6.30 -6.71 -17.39
C CYS A 139 -7.55 -6.70 -18.28
N GLU A 140 -8.18 -5.53 -18.52
CA GLU A 140 -9.38 -5.45 -19.37
C GLU A 140 -8.98 -5.15 -20.82
N PRO A 141 -9.25 -6.07 -21.78
CA PRO A 141 -8.90 -5.86 -23.20
C PRO A 141 -9.59 -4.62 -23.78
N ASP A 142 -10.87 -4.43 -23.45
CA ASP A 142 -11.72 -3.33 -23.94
C ASP A 142 -11.83 -2.22 -22.87
N PHE A 143 -10.72 -1.85 -22.23
CA PHE A 143 -10.73 -0.79 -21.21
C PHE A 143 -11.25 0.54 -21.81
N ASP A 144 -12.33 1.05 -21.21
CA ASP A 144 -12.93 2.33 -21.57
C ASP A 144 -12.82 3.35 -20.43
N VAL A 145 -12.28 4.53 -20.77
CA VAL A 145 -12.05 5.61 -19.79
C VAL A 145 -13.37 6.13 -19.21
N LEU A 146 -14.45 6.21 -20.00
CA LEU A 146 -15.74 6.71 -19.52
C LEU A 146 -16.35 5.75 -18.49
N SER A 147 -16.33 4.46 -18.78
CA SER A 147 -16.75 3.41 -17.84
C SER A 147 -15.93 3.43 -16.55
N ALA A 148 -14.62 3.65 -16.64
CA ALA A 148 -13.74 3.76 -15.49
C ALA A 148 -14.04 4.99 -14.63
N VAL A 149 -14.46 6.12 -15.21
CA VAL A 149 -14.91 7.30 -14.46
C VAL A 149 -16.03 6.93 -13.50
N TYR A 150 -17.06 6.25 -13.98
CA TYR A 150 -18.19 5.82 -13.15
C TYR A 150 -17.78 4.73 -12.14
N LYS A 151 -17.02 3.74 -12.58
CA LYS A 151 -16.59 2.59 -11.75
C LYS A 151 -15.74 3.02 -10.54
N PHE A 152 -14.88 4.01 -10.70
CA PHE A 152 -13.94 4.46 -9.67
C PHE A 152 -14.32 5.81 -9.04
N GLY A 153 -15.49 6.38 -9.39
CA GLY A 153 -16.01 7.59 -8.76
C GLY A 153 -15.18 8.84 -9.07
N TYR A 154 -14.64 8.95 -10.28
CA TYR A 154 -14.05 10.20 -10.76
C TYR A 154 -15.16 11.18 -11.20
N THR A 155 -14.88 12.48 -11.09
CA THR A 155 -15.84 13.52 -11.50
C THR A 155 -16.08 13.50 -13.01
N ASP A 156 -15.00 13.34 -13.78
CA ASP A 156 -14.98 13.33 -15.24
C ASP A 156 -13.71 12.66 -15.77
N GLN A 157 -13.65 12.48 -17.09
CA GLN A 157 -12.49 11.88 -17.76
C GLN A 157 -11.21 12.70 -17.56
N SER A 158 -11.31 14.03 -17.57
CA SER A 158 -10.14 14.90 -17.39
C SER A 158 -9.54 14.76 -15.99
N HIS A 159 -10.39 14.58 -14.99
CA HIS A 159 -9.95 14.29 -13.61
C HIS A 159 -9.21 12.96 -13.54
N LEU A 160 -9.77 11.89 -14.12
CA LEU A 160 -9.13 10.57 -14.18
C LEU A 160 -7.77 10.65 -14.88
N LEU A 161 -7.71 11.23 -16.08
CA LEU A 161 -6.48 11.31 -16.88
C LEU A 161 -5.40 12.16 -16.20
N ARG A 162 -5.76 13.26 -15.53
CA ARG A 162 -4.83 14.09 -14.76
C ARG A 162 -4.28 13.31 -13.54
N GLU A 163 -5.14 12.60 -12.81
CA GLU A 163 -4.71 11.79 -11.67
C GLU A 163 -3.81 10.64 -12.13
N PHE A 164 -4.17 9.95 -13.22
CA PHE A 164 -3.34 8.90 -13.81
C PHE A 164 -1.94 9.43 -14.19
N LYS A 165 -1.88 10.54 -14.93
CA LYS A 165 -0.62 11.15 -15.35
C LYS A 165 0.24 11.59 -14.15
N ARG A 166 -0.36 11.99 -13.04
CA ARG A 166 0.36 12.35 -11.80
C ARG A 166 1.11 11.15 -11.20
N TYR A 167 0.55 9.93 -11.30
CA TYR A 167 1.19 8.72 -10.78
C TYR A 167 2.17 8.09 -11.77
N HIS A 168 1.84 8.10 -13.06
CA HIS A 168 2.65 7.46 -14.11
C HIS A 168 3.64 8.40 -14.80
N SER A 169 3.50 9.73 -14.65
CA SER A 169 4.24 10.74 -15.42
C SER A 169 4.03 10.69 -16.93
N MET A 170 3.10 9.86 -17.42
CA MET A 170 2.75 9.66 -18.83
C MET A 170 1.26 9.34 -18.99
N ASP A 171 0.76 9.29 -20.23
CA ASP A 171 -0.60 8.88 -20.52
C ASP A 171 -0.81 7.36 -20.43
N ILE A 172 -2.08 6.93 -20.43
CA ILE A 172 -2.48 5.53 -20.28
C ILE A 172 -1.90 4.64 -21.40
N HIS A 173 -1.89 5.11 -22.64
CA HIS A 173 -1.41 4.33 -23.78
C HIS A 173 0.08 4.01 -23.65
N ASN A 174 0.90 5.01 -23.38
CA ASN A 174 2.33 4.86 -23.21
C ASN A 174 2.67 4.02 -21.97
N ALA A 175 1.95 4.22 -20.86
CA ALA A 175 2.11 3.42 -19.65
C ALA A 175 1.81 1.94 -19.88
N LYS A 176 0.75 1.63 -20.63
CA LYS A 176 0.38 0.25 -20.99
C LYS A 176 1.47 -0.41 -21.87
N ILE A 177 1.99 0.29 -22.86
CA ILE A 177 3.10 -0.21 -23.70
C ILE A 177 4.35 -0.50 -22.87
N MET A 178 4.74 0.39 -21.96
CA MET A 178 5.90 0.17 -21.11
C MET A 178 5.71 -1.05 -20.20
N ALA A 179 4.57 -1.20 -19.55
CA ALA A 179 4.31 -2.33 -18.67
C ALA A 179 4.43 -3.68 -19.40
N PHE A 180 3.96 -3.77 -20.64
CA PHE A 180 4.07 -5.01 -21.41
C PHE A 180 5.50 -5.28 -21.95
N LYS A 181 6.28 -4.24 -22.24
CA LYS A 181 7.69 -4.39 -22.61
C LYS A 181 8.53 -4.90 -21.44
N ASP A 182 8.29 -4.39 -20.23
CA ASP A 182 9.03 -4.79 -19.04
C ASP A 182 8.71 -6.24 -18.64
N VAL A 183 7.47 -6.69 -18.80
CA VAL A 183 7.09 -8.10 -18.57
C VAL A 183 7.75 -9.03 -19.58
N GLY A 184 7.87 -8.63 -20.85
CA GLY A 184 8.63 -9.38 -21.87
C GLY A 184 10.10 -9.55 -21.47
N ASN A 185 10.75 -8.49 -21.01
CA ASN A 185 12.14 -8.53 -20.59
C ASN A 185 12.39 -9.38 -19.33
N ILE A 186 11.39 -9.51 -18.44
CA ILE A 186 11.50 -10.37 -17.25
C ILE A 186 11.39 -11.86 -17.63
N GLN A 187 10.60 -12.21 -18.65
CA GLN A 187 10.50 -13.61 -19.12
C GLN A 187 11.82 -14.11 -19.72
N ASP A 188 12.57 -13.22 -20.38
CA ASP A 188 13.88 -13.57 -20.97
C ASP A 188 15.01 -13.76 -19.94
N VAL A 189 14.81 -13.35 -18.68
CA VAL A 189 15.79 -13.50 -17.59
C VAL A 189 15.64 -14.84 -16.86
N PHE A 190 14.51 -15.53 -17.02
CA PHE A 190 14.22 -16.81 -16.34
C PHE A 190 14.20 -18.04 -17.30
N VAL A 191 14.66 -17.87 -18.53
CA VAL A 191 14.98 -18.95 -19.48
C VAL A 191 16.49 -19.13 -19.56
#